data_efdf240bfd11aea7ab578e6a682f7329
#
_entry.id   efdf240bfd11aea7ab578e6a682f7329
#
_cell.length_a   1.000
_cell.length_b   1.000
_cell.length_c   1.000
_cell.angle_alpha   90.00
_cell.angle_beta   90.00
_cell.angle_gamma   90.00
#
_symmetry.space_group_name_H-M   'P 1'
#
loop_
_entity.id
_entity.type
_entity.pdbx_description
1 polymer ?
#
loop_
_entity_poly.entity_id
_entity_poly.type
_entity_poly.pdbx_seq_one_letter_code
_entity_poly.pdbx_strand_id
1 'polypeptide(L)'
;MIRQAMKPADFFRVMTVISNGNRLQFGHKILITRLQKPSPMKQENTTASTVKIPPAPSLLLSVLPLLLLFALLAYNVALYGDDSISGANQMALILSAAFAGAIGLSRGMAWADIQDNVLDNIKAATPAILILLMVGALTGAWLVGGIVPSMIYYGLGIFSPSVFVASACLITAVAAVVIGSSWSTSATLGIALMSIGYAMGINPGLVAGAIVSGAYFGDKMSPLSDTTNLASGVSGVDLFTHIRYLSLTALPSMVITLVLYVVLGWMMGGDAASVDDTARYQQLIAEKFTVSPLLLLVPAAVIFLIIRKVAALPALFIGAMAGILCAVLMQQDLVAELAVELGTTYQIMMQALYGDLSVVAGDPVLDDLLSTGGMYGMLNTVWLILSAMVFGGVMEACGFLGRITQALISRVRSDAGLITATGATCMVTNVSASDQYLALVVPGRMFSNAFKARGLAPQNLSRTLEDTGTVTSVLVPWNTCGAYHASVLGVATLAYAPWAFFCLLSPLMTLFFAWARIGIVRTDQTV
;
A
#
# COMPACT_ATOMS: atom_id res chain seq x y z
N MET A 1 -39.18 -12.32 -4.73
CA MET A 1 -39.93 -13.39 -5.47
C MET A 1 -39.05 -13.81 -6.63
N ILE A 2 -38.32 -14.88 -6.50
CA ILE A 2 -37.85 -15.89 -7.45
C ILE A 2 -36.86 -16.76 -6.69
N ARG A 3 -37.40 -17.69 -5.91
CA ARG A 3 -36.77 -18.94 -5.48
C ARG A 3 -37.57 -20.04 -6.14
N GLN A 4 -37.01 -20.66 -7.19
CA GLN A 4 -37.41 -22.04 -7.58
C GLN A 4 -36.34 -22.62 -8.51
N ALA A 5 -35.63 -23.64 -7.95
CA ALA A 5 -35.36 -24.92 -8.55
C ALA A 5 -34.35 -24.99 -9.72
N MET A 6 -33.08 -25.18 -9.37
CA MET A 6 -32.20 -26.10 -10.13
C MET A 6 -31.99 -27.37 -9.28
N LYS A 7 -32.29 -28.54 -9.87
CA LYS A 7 -32.08 -29.84 -9.22
C LYS A 7 -30.57 -30.17 -9.17
N PRO A 8 -30.09 -30.86 -8.12
CA PRO A 8 -28.65 -31.18 -7.95
C PRO A 8 -28.04 -31.98 -9.12
N ALA A 9 -28.82 -32.63 -9.94
CA ALA A 9 -28.33 -33.40 -11.08
C ALA A 9 -27.81 -32.56 -12.25
N ASP A 10 -28.22 -31.30 -12.37
CA ASP A 10 -27.77 -30.42 -13.47
C ASP A 10 -26.44 -29.73 -13.17
N PHE A 11 -26.07 -29.59 -11.91
CA PHE A 11 -24.79 -29.04 -11.51
C PHE A 11 -23.59 -29.97 -11.84
N PHE A 12 -23.79 -31.28 -11.76
CA PHE A 12 -22.76 -32.25 -12.11
C PHE A 12 -22.56 -32.45 -13.62
N ARG A 13 -23.56 -32.14 -14.44
CA ARG A 13 -23.42 -32.22 -15.90
C ARG A 13 -22.63 -31.08 -16.51
N VAL A 14 -22.57 -29.91 -15.88
CA VAL A 14 -21.78 -28.77 -16.35
C VAL A 14 -20.30 -28.96 -16.00
N MET A 15 -19.96 -29.61 -14.90
CA MET A 15 -18.57 -29.87 -14.53
C MET A 15 -17.88 -30.98 -15.33
N THR A 16 -18.62 -31.92 -15.91
CA THR A 16 -18.05 -33.03 -16.69
C THR A 16 -17.67 -32.64 -18.13
N VAL A 17 -18.18 -31.52 -18.64
CA VAL A 17 -17.86 -31.02 -19.99
C VAL A 17 -16.56 -30.22 -20.05
N ILE A 18 -16.02 -29.77 -18.91
CA ILE A 18 -14.79 -28.97 -18.84
C ILE A 18 -13.51 -29.85 -18.72
N SER A 19 -13.66 -31.15 -18.47
CA SER A 19 -12.53 -32.06 -18.19
C SER A 19 -11.98 -32.84 -19.39
N ASN A 20 -12.56 -32.73 -20.58
CA ASN A 20 -12.04 -33.44 -21.76
C ASN A 20 -11.63 -32.44 -22.85
N GLY A 21 -10.30 -32.20 -22.92
CA GLY A 21 -9.70 -31.41 -23.99
C GLY A 21 -9.87 -32.07 -25.36
N ASN A 22 -10.67 -31.43 -26.22
CA ASN A 22 -10.56 -31.63 -27.66
C ASN A 22 -10.92 -30.33 -28.39
N ARG A 23 -10.04 -29.91 -29.27
CA ARG A 23 -10.20 -28.78 -30.18
C ARG A 23 -11.41 -28.99 -31.08
N LEU A 24 -12.40 -28.10 -31.03
CA LEU A 24 -13.47 -28.03 -32.01
C LEU A 24 -13.33 -26.73 -32.81
N GLN A 25 -13.03 -26.90 -34.09
CA GLN A 25 -13.17 -25.87 -35.12
C GLN A 25 -14.65 -25.47 -35.26
N PHE A 26 -14.95 -24.22 -35.08
CA PHE A 26 -16.29 -23.68 -35.38
C PHE A 26 -16.35 -23.26 -36.83
N GLY A 27 -17.03 -24.10 -37.64
CA GLY A 27 -17.55 -23.73 -38.96
C GLY A 27 -18.81 -22.92 -38.80
N HIS A 28 -18.87 -21.78 -39.49
CA HIS A 28 -20.08 -20.95 -39.62
C HIS A 28 -21.28 -21.74 -40.18
N LYS A 29 -22.35 -21.85 -39.41
CA LYS A 29 -23.71 -22.01 -39.96
C LYS A 29 -24.64 -21.05 -39.20
N ILE A 30 -25.07 -20.03 -39.89
CA ILE A 30 -26.07 -19.05 -39.45
C ILE A 30 -27.44 -19.75 -39.47
N LEU A 31 -28.02 -19.89 -38.27
CA LEU A 31 -29.42 -20.31 -38.14
C LEU A 31 -30.29 -19.05 -38.00
N ILE A 32 -30.99 -18.70 -39.11
CA ILE A 32 -31.97 -17.62 -39.12
C ILE A 32 -33.22 -18.14 -38.42
N THR A 33 -33.43 -17.74 -37.16
CA THR A 33 -34.72 -17.97 -36.47
C THR A 33 -35.53 -16.68 -36.54
N ARG A 34 -36.76 -16.83 -37.05
CA ARG A 34 -37.80 -15.81 -37.29
C ARG A 34 -37.84 -14.74 -36.18
N LEU A 35 -37.62 -13.50 -36.56
CA LEU A 35 -37.95 -12.32 -35.76
C LEU A 35 -39.46 -12.14 -35.71
N GLN A 36 -40.07 -12.33 -34.54
CA GLN A 36 -41.40 -11.80 -34.24
C GLN A 36 -41.29 -10.25 -34.24
N LYS A 37 -42.27 -9.62 -34.94
CA LYS A 37 -42.43 -8.17 -34.97
C LYS A 37 -42.46 -7.61 -33.54
N PRO A 38 -41.67 -6.59 -33.20
CA PRO A 38 -41.82 -5.91 -31.92
C PRO A 38 -43.15 -5.15 -31.90
N SER A 39 -43.92 -5.36 -30.84
CA SER A 39 -45.05 -4.51 -30.48
C SER A 39 -44.56 -3.07 -30.24
N PRO A 40 -45.34 -2.03 -30.55
CA PRO A 40 -44.93 -0.66 -30.32
C PRO A 40 -44.75 -0.42 -28.83
N MET A 41 -43.49 -0.22 -28.40
CA MET A 41 -43.20 0.30 -27.07
C MET A 41 -43.85 1.68 -26.94
N LYS A 42 -44.74 1.82 -25.97
CA LYS A 42 -45.15 3.13 -25.48
C LYS A 42 -43.87 3.91 -25.13
N GLN A 43 -43.63 5.01 -25.80
CA GLN A 43 -42.68 6.03 -25.35
C GLN A 43 -43.18 6.56 -24.01
N GLU A 44 -42.69 6.00 -22.92
CA GLU A 44 -42.64 6.73 -21.68
C GLU A 44 -41.69 7.93 -21.92
N ASN A 45 -42.29 9.08 -21.95
CA ASN A 45 -41.58 10.35 -21.87
C ASN A 45 -40.82 10.39 -20.51
N THR A 46 -39.71 9.71 -20.45
CA THR A 46 -38.69 10.02 -19.43
C THR A 46 -38.17 11.38 -19.81
N THR A 47 -38.73 12.43 -19.21
CA THR A 47 -38.12 13.75 -19.16
C THR A 47 -36.72 13.50 -18.62
N ALA A 48 -35.72 13.45 -19.49
CA ALA A 48 -34.33 13.52 -19.12
C ALA A 48 -34.20 14.83 -18.34
N SER A 49 -34.22 14.72 -17.02
CA SER A 49 -33.80 15.83 -16.16
C SER A 49 -32.39 16.14 -16.61
N THR A 50 -32.23 17.28 -17.28
CA THR A 50 -30.94 17.85 -17.60
C THR A 50 -30.22 18.03 -16.25
N VAL A 51 -29.37 17.07 -15.89
CA VAL A 51 -28.47 17.20 -14.75
C VAL A 51 -27.67 18.48 -15.02
N LYS A 52 -28.02 19.56 -14.33
CA LYS A 52 -27.25 20.81 -14.39
C LYS A 52 -25.91 20.50 -13.76
N ILE A 53 -24.91 20.19 -14.59
CA ILE A 53 -23.52 20.09 -14.13
C ILE A 53 -23.14 21.48 -13.59
N PRO A 54 -22.85 21.62 -12.29
CA PRO A 54 -22.48 22.92 -11.72
C PRO A 54 -21.25 23.47 -12.45
N PRO A 55 -21.13 24.79 -12.64
CA PRO A 55 -19.94 25.36 -13.27
C PRO A 55 -18.68 24.97 -12.49
N ALA A 56 -17.56 24.76 -13.21
CA ALA A 56 -16.30 24.34 -12.58
C ALA A 56 -15.93 25.26 -11.39
N PRO A 57 -15.45 24.72 -10.26
CA PRO A 57 -15.09 25.53 -9.09
C PRO A 57 -13.97 26.52 -9.40
N SER A 58 -13.90 27.64 -8.67
CA SER A 58 -12.72 28.49 -8.73
C SER A 58 -11.52 27.76 -8.11
N LEU A 59 -10.30 28.10 -8.54
CA LEU A 59 -9.09 27.47 -7.99
C LEU A 59 -8.98 27.69 -6.47
N LEU A 60 -9.32 28.89 -5.98
CA LEU A 60 -9.30 29.22 -4.57
C LEU A 60 -10.22 28.29 -3.75
N LEU A 61 -11.47 28.12 -4.19
CA LEU A 61 -12.43 27.24 -3.53
C LEU A 61 -11.97 25.77 -3.55
N SER A 62 -11.23 25.36 -4.60
CA SER A 62 -10.73 23.99 -4.71
C SER A 62 -9.55 23.70 -3.79
N VAL A 63 -8.72 24.70 -3.50
CA VAL A 63 -7.54 24.57 -2.63
C VAL A 63 -7.89 24.75 -1.15
N LEU A 64 -8.96 25.50 -0.84
CA LEU A 64 -9.32 25.87 0.53
C LEU A 64 -9.52 24.67 1.47
N PRO A 65 -10.20 23.55 1.08
CA PRO A 65 -10.31 22.37 1.93
C PRO A 65 -8.95 21.70 2.23
N LEU A 66 -8.01 21.73 1.29
CA LEU A 66 -6.65 21.22 1.50
C LEU A 66 -5.88 22.09 2.50
N LEU A 67 -5.99 23.41 2.38
CA LEU A 67 -5.36 24.33 3.33
C LEU A 67 -5.92 24.13 4.74
N LEU A 68 -7.24 23.94 4.87
CA LEU A 68 -7.87 23.64 6.15
C LEU A 68 -7.33 22.31 6.71
N LEU A 69 -7.25 21.26 5.89
CA LEU A 69 -6.71 19.97 6.30
C LEU A 69 -5.27 20.12 6.83
N PHE A 70 -4.40 20.76 6.06
CA PHE A 70 -3.00 20.96 6.47
C PHE A 70 -2.89 21.78 7.76
N ALA A 71 -3.69 22.82 7.92
CA ALA A 71 -3.70 23.63 9.14
C ALA A 71 -4.12 22.80 10.36
N LEU A 72 -5.19 22.00 10.23
CA LEU A 72 -5.67 21.13 11.30
C LEU A 72 -4.67 20.04 11.65
N LEU A 73 -4.08 19.38 10.64
CA LEU A 73 -3.06 18.34 10.88
C LEU A 73 -1.80 18.89 11.54
N ALA A 74 -1.30 20.05 11.08
CA ALA A 74 -0.15 20.69 11.70
C ALA A 74 -0.43 21.09 13.16
N TYR A 75 -1.64 21.59 13.43
CA TYR A 75 -2.07 21.94 14.77
C TYR A 75 -2.23 20.70 15.66
N ASN A 76 -2.79 19.60 15.14
CA ASN A 76 -2.91 18.34 15.86
C ASN A 76 -1.53 17.77 16.24
N VAL A 77 -0.57 17.75 15.29
CA VAL A 77 0.79 17.28 15.60
C VAL A 77 1.48 18.16 16.64
N ALA A 78 1.28 19.47 16.60
CA ALA A 78 1.83 20.39 17.60
C ALA A 78 1.23 20.20 19.00
N LEU A 79 -0.05 19.79 19.11
CA LEU A 79 -0.74 19.61 20.40
C LEU A 79 -0.60 18.17 20.95
N TYR A 80 -0.74 17.18 20.10
CA TYR A 80 -0.86 15.77 20.48
C TYR A 80 0.41 14.94 20.19
N GLY A 81 1.39 15.50 19.45
CA GLY A 81 2.57 14.74 19.04
C GLY A 81 2.20 13.46 18.30
N ASP A 82 2.78 12.34 18.73
CA ASP A 82 2.52 11.02 18.14
C ASP A 82 1.09 10.53 18.35
N ASP A 83 0.41 10.95 19.43
CA ASP A 83 -0.99 10.60 19.70
C ASP A 83 -1.99 11.27 18.73
N SER A 84 -1.53 12.17 17.88
CA SER A 84 -2.37 12.80 16.85
C SER A 84 -3.04 11.80 15.91
N ILE A 85 -2.44 10.62 15.70
CA ILE A 85 -2.97 9.53 14.88
C ILE A 85 -4.06 8.70 15.59
N SER A 86 -4.26 8.90 16.89
CA SER A 86 -5.23 8.16 17.70
C SER A 86 -6.64 8.76 17.70
N GLY A 87 -6.96 9.67 16.74
CA GLY A 87 -8.30 10.26 16.56
C GLY A 87 -8.28 11.68 16.01
N ALA A 88 -7.36 12.53 16.45
CA ALA A 88 -7.34 13.95 16.06
C ALA A 88 -7.17 14.15 14.54
N ASN A 89 -6.31 13.36 13.90
CA ASN A 89 -6.08 13.43 12.45
C ASN A 89 -7.28 12.89 11.65
N GLN A 90 -7.97 11.87 12.14
CA GLN A 90 -9.20 11.35 11.56
C GLN A 90 -10.30 12.43 11.57
N MET A 91 -10.44 13.14 12.69
CA MET A 91 -11.39 14.24 12.80
C MET A 91 -11.01 15.42 11.89
N ALA A 92 -9.73 15.75 11.73
CA ALA A 92 -9.28 16.77 10.79
C ALA A 92 -9.68 16.44 9.35
N LEU A 93 -9.55 15.18 8.93
CA LEU A 93 -10.00 14.69 7.61
C LEU A 93 -11.52 14.82 7.45
N ILE A 94 -12.30 14.40 8.44
CA ILE A 94 -13.78 14.49 8.40
C ILE A 94 -14.26 15.94 8.38
N LEU A 95 -13.67 16.83 9.21
CA LEU A 95 -14.02 18.25 9.23
C LEU A 95 -13.68 18.93 7.89
N SER A 96 -12.54 18.60 7.30
CA SER A 96 -12.14 19.11 5.99
C SER A 96 -13.05 18.57 4.86
N ALA A 97 -13.49 17.30 4.96
CA ALA A 97 -14.48 16.71 4.07
C ALA A 97 -15.84 17.40 4.19
N ALA A 98 -16.31 17.64 5.41
CA ALA A 98 -17.56 18.35 5.66
C ALA A 98 -17.51 19.77 5.09
N PHE A 99 -16.40 20.49 5.26
CA PHE A 99 -16.18 21.80 4.68
C PHE A 99 -16.18 21.77 3.14
N ALA A 100 -15.48 20.82 2.53
CA ALA A 100 -15.50 20.62 1.08
C ALA A 100 -16.92 20.31 0.57
N GLY A 101 -17.65 19.43 1.26
CA GLY A 101 -19.03 19.06 0.94
C GLY A 101 -19.99 20.26 1.05
N ALA A 102 -19.84 21.08 2.09
CA ALA A 102 -20.64 22.31 2.24
C ALA A 102 -20.43 23.27 1.06
N ILE A 103 -19.19 23.43 0.59
CA ILE A 103 -18.89 24.20 -0.63
C ILE A 103 -19.57 23.55 -1.85
N GLY A 104 -19.50 22.21 -2.01
CA GLY A 104 -20.14 21.48 -3.10
C GLY A 104 -21.66 21.68 -3.12
N LEU A 105 -22.32 21.48 -1.98
CA LEU A 105 -23.76 21.66 -1.80
C LEU A 105 -24.20 23.11 -2.07
N SER A 106 -23.46 24.12 -1.59
CA SER A 106 -23.75 25.53 -1.85
C SER A 106 -23.68 25.89 -3.33
N ARG A 107 -22.99 25.07 -4.13
CA ARG A 107 -22.88 25.22 -5.59
C ARG A 107 -23.90 24.40 -6.37
N GLY A 108 -24.83 23.74 -5.68
CA GLY A 108 -25.95 23.01 -6.27
C GLY A 108 -25.65 21.53 -6.57
N MET A 109 -24.60 20.94 -5.98
CA MET A 109 -24.40 19.51 -6.04
C MET A 109 -25.45 18.78 -5.18
N ALA A 110 -25.89 17.61 -5.64
CA ALA A 110 -26.76 16.76 -4.85
C ALA A 110 -25.94 15.97 -3.82
N TRP A 111 -26.48 15.81 -2.61
CA TRP A 111 -25.82 14.98 -1.58
C TRP A 111 -25.60 13.54 -2.03
N ALA A 112 -26.56 12.99 -2.81
CA ALA A 112 -26.45 11.64 -3.34
C ALA A 112 -25.18 11.44 -4.18
N ASP A 113 -24.84 12.41 -5.06
CA ASP A 113 -23.65 12.31 -5.92
C ASP A 113 -22.36 12.34 -5.07
N ILE A 114 -22.34 13.14 -4.00
CA ILE A 114 -21.21 13.18 -3.06
C ILE A 114 -21.10 11.85 -2.32
N GLN A 115 -22.21 11.32 -1.83
CA GLN A 115 -22.28 10.06 -1.10
C GLN A 115 -21.83 8.88 -1.96
N ASP A 116 -22.27 8.80 -3.21
CA ASP A 116 -21.89 7.72 -4.13
C ASP A 116 -20.37 7.71 -4.39
N ASN A 117 -19.76 8.88 -4.61
CA ASN A 117 -18.30 8.99 -4.75
C ASN A 117 -17.54 8.57 -3.48
N VAL A 118 -18.04 8.95 -2.31
CA VAL A 118 -17.45 8.53 -1.02
C VAL A 118 -17.52 7.01 -0.89
N LEU A 119 -18.65 6.39 -1.21
CA LEU A 119 -18.82 4.94 -1.16
C LEU A 119 -17.90 4.21 -2.15
N ASP A 120 -17.72 4.74 -3.36
CA ASP A 120 -16.81 4.18 -4.35
C ASP A 120 -15.35 4.23 -3.87
N ASN A 121 -14.92 5.34 -3.24
CA ASN A 121 -13.59 5.45 -2.65
C ASN A 121 -13.39 4.46 -1.49
N ILE A 122 -14.36 4.31 -0.58
CA ILE A 122 -14.31 3.32 0.51
C ILE A 122 -14.22 1.90 -0.06
N LYS A 123 -15.01 1.59 -1.10
CA LYS A 123 -14.96 0.30 -1.77
C LYS A 123 -13.58 0.00 -2.36
N ALA A 124 -12.92 0.99 -2.94
CA ALA A 124 -11.57 0.85 -3.46
C ALA A 124 -10.55 0.51 -2.37
N ALA A 125 -10.69 1.08 -1.16
CA ALA A 125 -9.80 0.84 -0.02
C ALA A 125 -10.10 -0.47 0.74
N THR A 126 -11.26 -1.12 0.52
CA THR A 126 -11.66 -2.33 1.27
C THR A 126 -10.62 -3.45 1.26
N PRO A 127 -9.97 -3.81 0.13
CA PRO A 127 -8.94 -4.85 0.13
C PRO A 127 -7.77 -4.51 1.06
N ALA A 128 -7.35 -3.24 1.09
CA ALA A 128 -6.29 -2.77 1.97
C ALA A 128 -6.65 -2.93 3.46
N ILE A 129 -7.88 -2.58 3.83
CA ILE A 129 -8.40 -2.71 5.18
C ILE A 129 -8.39 -4.18 5.62
N LEU A 130 -8.85 -5.10 4.77
CA LEU A 130 -8.87 -6.53 5.08
C LEU A 130 -7.46 -7.11 5.24
N ILE A 131 -6.52 -6.71 4.39
CA ILE A 131 -5.11 -7.12 4.52
C ILE A 131 -4.53 -6.59 5.84
N LEU A 132 -4.78 -5.33 6.19
CA LEU A 132 -4.29 -4.72 7.41
C LEU A 132 -4.76 -5.47 8.67
N LEU A 133 -6.05 -5.79 8.75
CA LEU A 133 -6.59 -6.61 9.86
C LEU A 133 -5.94 -7.98 9.91
N MET A 134 -5.71 -8.62 8.76
CA MET A 134 -5.05 -9.92 8.71
C MET A 134 -3.58 -9.86 9.12
N VAL A 135 -2.88 -8.75 8.82
CA VAL A 135 -1.51 -8.51 9.31
C VAL A 135 -1.49 -8.41 10.83
N GLY A 136 -2.45 -7.72 11.45
CA GLY A 136 -2.58 -7.71 12.91
C GLY A 136 -2.73 -9.10 13.51
N ALA A 137 -3.59 -9.94 12.93
CA ALA A 137 -3.72 -11.34 13.36
C ALA A 137 -2.42 -12.15 13.14
N LEU A 138 -1.73 -11.91 12.03
CA LEU A 138 -0.48 -12.58 11.70
C LEU A 138 0.61 -12.26 12.74
N THR A 139 0.79 -10.99 13.09
CA THR A 139 1.82 -10.55 14.05
C THR A 139 1.62 -11.21 15.41
N GLY A 140 0.39 -11.26 15.91
CA GLY A 140 0.09 -11.93 17.17
C GLY A 140 0.29 -13.44 17.11
N ALA A 141 -0.18 -14.09 16.04
CA ALA A 141 0.02 -15.52 15.84
C ALA A 141 1.52 -15.89 15.71
N TRP A 142 2.32 -15.05 15.06
CA TRP A 142 3.76 -15.27 14.90
C TRP A 142 4.55 -14.97 16.16
N LEU A 143 4.06 -14.06 17.00
CA LEU A 143 4.64 -13.81 18.31
C LEU A 143 4.48 -15.04 19.21
N VAL A 144 3.24 -15.47 19.46
CA VAL A 144 2.96 -16.65 20.32
C VAL A 144 3.54 -17.93 19.72
N GLY A 145 3.57 -18.05 18.40
CA GLY A 145 4.18 -19.17 17.68
C GLY A 145 5.70 -19.23 17.77
N GLY A 146 6.37 -18.24 18.39
CA GLY A 146 7.83 -18.17 18.47
C GLY A 146 8.52 -17.85 17.16
N ILE A 147 7.77 -17.46 16.11
CA ILE A 147 8.29 -17.19 14.78
C ILE A 147 9.06 -15.86 14.78
N VAL A 148 8.42 -14.76 15.24
CA VAL A 148 9.09 -13.45 15.39
C VAL A 148 10.28 -13.53 16.34
N PRO A 149 10.18 -14.11 17.54
CA PRO A 149 11.34 -14.33 18.41
C PRO A 149 12.48 -15.10 17.76
N SER A 150 12.17 -16.17 17.01
CA SER A 150 13.22 -16.92 16.27
C SER A 150 13.86 -16.09 15.16
N MET A 151 13.10 -15.25 14.46
CA MET A 151 13.63 -14.33 13.45
C MET A 151 14.58 -13.30 14.08
N ILE A 152 14.23 -12.74 15.23
CA ILE A 152 15.12 -11.83 15.99
C ILE A 152 16.39 -12.59 16.40
N TYR A 153 16.24 -13.76 17.03
CA TYR A 153 17.37 -14.56 17.53
C TYR A 153 18.41 -14.85 16.43
N TYR A 154 17.98 -15.40 15.29
CA TYR A 154 18.88 -15.71 14.18
C TYR A 154 19.36 -14.47 13.45
N GLY A 155 18.49 -13.46 13.33
CA GLY A 155 18.83 -12.19 12.67
C GLY A 155 19.97 -11.44 13.39
N LEU A 156 19.93 -11.38 14.72
CA LEU A 156 21.00 -10.79 15.55
C LEU A 156 22.35 -11.50 15.35
N GLY A 157 22.34 -12.80 15.05
CA GLY A 157 23.56 -13.57 14.78
C GLY A 157 24.12 -13.43 13.35
N ILE A 158 23.28 -12.98 12.38
CA ILE A 158 23.66 -12.91 10.97
C ILE A 158 24.08 -11.52 10.55
N PHE A 159 23.39 -10.48 11.03
CA PHE A 159 23.60 -9.11 10.58
C PHE A 159 24.51 -8.32 11.53
N SER A 160 25.38 -7.50 10.94
CA SER A 160 26.11 -6.46 11.67
C SER A 160 25.33 -5.14 11.59
N PRO A 161 25.21 -4.37 12.66
CA PRO A 161 24.49 -3.09 12.68
C PRO A 161 24.93 -2.12 11.57
N SER A 162 26.22 -2.07 11.27
CA SER A 162 26.79 -1.16 10.28
C SER A 162 26.32 -1.39 8.84
N VAL A 163 25.93 -2.61 8.49
CA VAL A 163 25.43 -2.95 7.15
C VAL A 163 23.96 -3.33 7.14
N PHE A 164 23.32 -3.43 8.31
CA PHE A 164 21.96 -3.92 8.45
C PHE A 164 20.95 -3.11 7.62
N VAL A 165 21.00 -1.77 7.71
CA VAL A 165 20.04 -0.88 7.04
C VAL A 165 20.09 -1.05 5.50
N ALA A 166 21.31 -1.07 4.95
CA ALA A 166 21.48 -1.32 3.50
C ALA A 166 21.05 -2.74 3.10
N SER A 167 21.32 -3.74 3.96
CA SER A 167 20.89 -5.12 3.74
C SER A 167 19.37 -5.24 3.78
N ALA A 168 18.69 -4.61 4.74
CA ALA A 168 17.23 -4.58 4.83
C ALA A 168 16.60 -3.98 3.57
N CYS A 169 17.12 -2.87 3.07
CA CYS A 169 16.69 -2.27 1.81
C CYS A 169 16.90 -3.23 0.63
N LEU A 170 18.05 -3.87 0.52
CA LEU A 170 18.33 -4.78 -0.59
C LEU A 170 17.48 -6.05 -0.53
N ILE A 171 17.30 -6.65 0.65
CA ILE A 171 16.47 -7.84 0.84
C ILE A 171 15.02 -7.55 0.45
N THR A 172 14.46 -6.44 0.92
CA THR A 172 13.09 -6.04 0.58
C THR A 172 12.95 -5.67 -0.90
N ALA A 173 13.98 -5.08 -1.52
CA ALA A 173 14.00 -4.79 -2.95
C ALA A 173 13.92 -6.07 -3.79
N VAL A 174 14.79 -7.04 -3.50
CA VAL A 174 14.80 -8.32 -4.23
C VAL A 174 13.49 -9.09 -4.02
N ALA A 175 13.00 -9.13 -2.78
CA ALA A 175 11.75 -9.80 -2.47
C ALA A 175 10.56 -9.15 -3.19
N ALA A 176 10.46 -7.82 -3.19
CA ALA A 176 9.37 -7.11 -3.84
C ALA A 176 9.39 -7.24 -5.37
N VAL A 177 10.56 -7.36 -6.01
CA VAL A 177 10.64 -7.68 -7.46
C VAL A 177 10.00 -9.04 -7.73
N VAL A 178 10.25 -10.03 -6.87
CA VAL A 178 9.75 -11.40 -7.05
C VAL A 178 8.27 -11.51 -6.68
N ILE A 179 7.85 -10.85 -5.60
CA ILE A 179 6.47 -10.85 -5.10
C ILE A 179 5.56 -9.98 -5.96
N GLY A 180 6.04 -8.81 -6.40
CA GLY A 180 5.27 -7.82 -7.14
C GLY A 180 4.36 -6.99 -6.25
N SER A 181 4.72 -6.79 -4.98
CA SER A 181 3.92 -5.99 -4.04
C SER A 181 4.77 -5.46 -2.90
N SER A 182 4.84 -4.13 -2.76
CA SER A 182 5.46 -3.46 -1.61
C SER A 182 4.72 -3.76 -0.31
N TRP A 183 3.41 -3.87 -0.36
CA TRP A 183 2.55 -4.17 0.79
C TRP A 183 2.82 -5.57 1.35
N SER A 184 2.78 -6.59 0.49
CA SER A 184 3.05 -7.97 0.90
C SER A 184 4.47 -8.15 1.42
N THR A 185 5.44 -7.46 0.82
CA THR A 185 6.84 -7.49 1.26
C THR A 185 7.00 -6.89 2.65
N SER A 186 6.37 -5.75 2.90
CA SER A 186 6.40 -5.09 4.22
C SER A 186 5.68 -5.91 5.29
N ALA A 187 4.54 -6.53 4.95
CA ALA A 187 3.76 -7.37 5.87
C ALA A 187 4.43 -8.71 6.23
N THR A 188 5.44 -9.12 5.48
CA THR A 188 6.15 -10.39 5.72
C THR A 188 7.58 -10.14 6.19
N LEU A 189 8.46 -9.75 5.29
CA LEU A 189 9.87 -9.49 5.61
C LEU A 189 10.06 -8.20 6.40
N GLY A 190 9.22 -7.18 6.14
CA GLY A 190 9.33 -5.88 6.80
C GLY A 190 9.19 -6.01 8.31
N ILE A 191 8.20 -6.74 8.80
CA ILE A 191 7.98 -6.98 10.24
C ILE A 191 9.21 -7.60 10.89
N ALA A 192 9.78 -8.63 10.27
CA ALA A 192 10.98 -9.30 10.77
C ALA A 192 12.20 -8.38 10.82
N LEU A 193 12.44 -7.64 9.74
CA LEU A 193 13.56 -6.71 9.66
C LEU A 193 13.39 -5.54 10.64
N MET A 194 12.16 -5.07 10.86
CA MET A 194 11.90 -4.07 11.91
C MET A 194 12.29 -4.59 13.29
N SER A 195 11.85 -5.79 13.64
CA SER A 195 12.14 -6.39 14.95
C SER A 195 13.65 -6.60 15.16
N ILE A 196 14.38 -7.05 14.12
CA ILE A 196 15.84 -7.21 14.17
C ILE A 196 16.53 -5.85 14.33
N GLY A 197 16.16 -4.85 13.53
CA GLY A 197 16.75 -3.51 13.58
C GLY A 197 16.52 -2.81 14.91
N TYR A 198 15.33 -2.97 15.49
CA TYR A 198 14.98 -2.43 16.80
C TYR A 198 15.81 -3.10 17.90
N ALA A 199 15.94 -4.44 17.89
CA ALA A 199 16.79 -5.18 18.82
C ALA A 199 18.28 -4.82 18.69
N MET A 200 18.72 -4.35 17.52
CA MET A 200 20.08 -3.80 17.31
C MET A 200 20.24 -2.36 17.80
N GLY A 201 19.20 -1.73 18.35
CA GLY A 201 19.22 -0.32 18.78
C GLY A 201 19.26 0.68 17.63
N ILE A 202 18.94 0.26 16.39
CA ILE A 202 18.92 1.15 15.23
C ILE A 202 17.63 1.96 15.24
N ASN A 203 17.72 3.26 14.90
CA ASN A 203 16.57 4.14 14.82
C ASN A 203 15.43 3.52 14.00
N PRO A 204 14.22 3.29 14.57
CA PRO A 204 13.12 2.61 13.91
C PRO A 204 12.68 3.30 12.59
N GLY A 205 12.71 4.64 12.55
CA GLY A 205 12.40 5.40 11.34
C GLY A 205 13.37 5.11 10.20
N LEU A 206 14.66 4.96 10.50
CA LEU A 206 15.69 4.63 9.52
C LEU A 206 15.50 3.20 8.98
N VAL A 207 15.21 2.23 9.85
CA VAL A 207 14.93 0.84 9.45
C VAL A 207 13.67 0.76 8.59
N ALA A 208 12.57 1.39 9.03
CA ALA A 208 11.32 1.43 8.26
C ALA A 208 11.50 2.14 6.90
N GLY A 209 12.24 3.25 6.86
CA GLY A 209 12.57 3.96 5.63
C GLY A 209 13.37 3.11 4.64
N ALA A 210 14.29 2.27 5.13
CA ALA A 210 15.07 1.34 4.31
C ALA A 210 14.18 0.22 3.74
N ILE A 211 13.32 -0.37 4.56
CA ILE A 211 12.36 -1.40 4.16
C ILE A 211 11.41 -0.86 3.09
N VAL A 212 10.82 0.31 3.32
CA VAL A 212 9.93 0.99 2.38
C VAL A 212 10.64 1.31 1.07
N SER A 213 11.86 1.86 1.14
CA SER A 213 12.66 2.17 -0.06
C SER A 213 12.90 0.93 -0.92
N GLY A 214 13.30 -0.18 -0.32
CA GLY A 214 13.51 -1.44 -1.03
C GLY A 214 12.20 -2.01 -1.58
N ALA A 215 11.15 -2.06 -0.77
CA ALA A 215 9.85 -2.60 -1.16
C ALA A 215 9.26 -1.84 -2.34
N TYR A 216 9.29 -0.50 -2.35
CA TYR A 216 8.78 0.32 -3.45
C TYR A 216 9.65 0.26 -4.70
N PHE A 217 10.97 0.15 -4.56
CA PHE A 217 11.83 -0.11 -5.71
C PHE A 217 11.49 -1.44 -6.38
N GLY A 218 11.38 -2.52 -5.59
CA GLY A 218 11.13 -3.85 -6.12
C GLY A 218 9.75 -3.98 -6.74
N ASP A 219 8.72 -3.45 -6.09
CA ASP A 219 7.35 -3.41 -6.59
C ASP A 219 7.30 -2.77 -7.97
N LYS A 220 7.79 -1.55 -8.10
CA LYS A 220 7.79 -0.79 -9.35
C LYS A 220 8.63 -1.43 -10.48
N MET A 221 9.64 -2.24 -10.17
CA MET A 221 10.44 -2.98 -11.14
C MET A 221 9.88 -4.37 -11.47
N SER A 222 8.81 -4.79 -10.83
CA SER A 222 8.20 -6.09 -11.02
C SER A 222 7.13 -6.10 -12.12
N PRO A 223 7.16 -7.05 -13.06
CA PRO A 223 6.06 -7.25 -14.00
C PRO A 223 4.79 -7.79 -13.35
N LEU A 224 4.86 -8.22 -12.10
CA LEU A 224 3.72 -8.72 -11.32
C LEU A 224 3.02 -7.61 -10.53
N SER A 225 3.59 -6.41 -10.46
CA SER A 225 3.03 -5.26 -9.74
C SER A 225 1.78 -4.72 -10.39
N ASP A 226 0.75 -4.48 -9.56
CA ASP A 226 -0.52 -3.88 -10.00
C ASP A 226 -0.32 -2.44 -10.45
N THR A 227 0.50 -1.65 -9.73
CA THR A 227 0.75 -0.23 -10.07
C THR A 227 1.52 -0.10 -11.37
N THR A 228 2.53 -0.93 -11.59
CA THR A 228 3.31 -0.99 -12.83
C THR A 228 2.43 -1.38 -14.03
N ASN A 229 1.56 -2.39 -13.85
CA ASN A 229 0.58 -2.79 -14.85
C ASN A 229 -0.44 -1.67 -15.11
N LEU A 230 -0.92 -1.00 -14.06
CA LEU A 230 -1.87 0.10 -14.17
C LEU A 230 -1.28 1.30 -14.90
N ALA A 231 -0.08 1.74 -14.53
CA ALA A 231 0.61 2.86 -15.16
C ALA A 231 0.89 2.62 -16.64
N SER A 232 1.33 1.41 -17.00
CA SER A 232 1.54 0.99 -18.39
C SER A 232 0.21 0.98 -19.16
N GLY A 233 -0.86 0.41 -18.57
CA GLY A 233 -2.19 0.32 -19.17
C GLY A 233 -2.85 1.68 -19.41
N VAL A 234 -2.83 2.56 -18.42
CA VAL A 234 -3.41 3.92 -18.53
C VAL A 234 -2.65 4.77 -19.56
N SER A 235 -1.34 4.60 -19.67
CA SER A 235 -0.51 5.32 -20.63
C SER A 235 -0.55 4.72 -22.03
N GLY A 236 -0.97 3.44 -22.18
CA GLY A 236 -1.02 2.72 -23.44
C GLY A 236 0.37 2.28 -23.92
N VAL A 237 1.27 1.89 -23.03
CA VAL A 237 2.59 1.36 -23.33
C VAL A 237 2.69 -0.11 -22.94
N ASP A 238 3.48 -0.89 -23.69
CA ASP A 238 3.77 -2.27 -23.32
C ASP A 238 4.50 -2.35 -21.97
N LEU A 239 4.12 -3.33 -21.13
CA LEU A 239 4.61 -3.49 -19.76
C LEU A 239 6.15 -3.60 -19.69
N PHE A 240 6.76 -4.44 -20.53
CA PHE A 240 8.21 -4.62 -20.51
C PHE A 240 8.97 -3.41 -21.04
N THR A 241 8.39 -2.70 -22.01
CA THR A 241 8.90 -1.41 -22.48
C THR A 241 8.83 -0.38 -21.36
N HIS A 242 7.73 -0.36 -20.60
CA HIS A 242 7.57 0.51 -19.43
C HIS A 242 8.65 0.21 -18.37
N ILE A 243 8.79 -1.05 -17.92
CA ILE A 243 9.77 -1.45 -16.89
C ILE A 243 11.19 -1.11 -17.34
N ARG A 244 11.55 -1.43 -18.60
CA ARG A 244 12.86 -1.10 -19.14
C ARG A 244 13.13 0.41 -19.16
N TYR A 245 12.12 1.20 -19.46
CA TYR A 245 12.25 2.67 -19.47
C TYR A 245 12.29 3.24 -18.05
N LEU A 246 11.55 2.64 -17.13
CA LEU A 246 11.53 2.98 -15.71
C LEU A 246 12.90 2.77 -15.05
N SER A 247 13.66 1.75 -15.49
CA SER A 247 15.00 1.46 -14.95
C SER A 247 15.98 2.62 -15.11
N LEU A 248 15.78 3.52 -16.07
CA LEU A 248 16.63 4.71 -16.27
C LEU A 248 16.65 5.64 -15.06
N THR A 249 15.54 5.76 -14.35
CA THR A 249 15.41 6.60 -13.14
C THR A 249 15.50 5.78 -11.86
N ALA A 250 14.94 4.57 -11.86
CA ALA A 250 14.87 3.71 -10.69
C ALA A 250 16.25 3.18 -10.25
N LEU A 251 17.07 2.70 -11.19
CA LEU A 251 18.39 2.15 -10.85
C LEU A 251 19.34 3.20 -10.25
N PRO A 252 19.54 4.39 -10.87
CA PRO A 252 20.36 5.43 -10.24
C PRO A 252 19.83 5.86 -8.88
N SER A 253 18.51 6.01 -8.71
CA SER A 253 17.91 6.34 -7.42
C SER A 253 18.19 5.27 -6.37
N MET A 254 18.12 3.98 -6.73
CA MET A 254 18.40 2.87 -5.82
C MET A 254 19.88 2.78 -5.46
N VAL A 255 20.79 3.00 -6.39
CA VAL A 255 22.22 3.03 -6.12
C VAL A 255 22.56 4.15 -5.12
N ILE A 256 22.03 5.37 -5.33
CA ILE A 256 22.22 6.48 -4.40
C ILE A 256 21.62 6.13 -3.03
N THR A 257 20.43 5.56 -2.99
CA THR A 257 19.75 5.10 -1.75
C THR A 257 20.63 4.11 -0.97
N LEU A 258 21.16 3.09 -1.63
CA LEU A 258 22.03 2.10 -0.97
C LEU A 258 23.33 2.71 -0.46
N VAL A 259 23.95 3.62 -1.22
CA VAL A 259 25.14 4.35 -0.78
C VAL A 259 24.82 5.17 0.48
N LEU A 260 23.70 5.87 0.50
CA LEU A 260 23.28 6.64 1.68
C LEU A 260 23.09 5.73 2.90
N TYR A 261 22.44 4.57 2.74
CA TYR A 261 22.27 3.63 3.86
C TYR A 261 23.58 3.00 4.33
N VAL A 262 24.53 2.73 3.44
CA VAL A 262 25.87 2.24 3.83
C VAL A 262 26.61 3.32 4.62
N VAL A 263 26.58 4.57 4.15
CA VAL A 263 27.23 5.70 4.85
C VAL A 263 26.62 5.92 6.22
N LEU A 264 25.28 5.94 6.32
CA LEU A 264 24.57 6.08 7.59
C LEU A 264 24.85 4.90 8.53
N GLY A 265 24.87 3.67 8.04
CA GLY A 265 25.22 2.50 8.83
C GLY A 265 26.64 2.59 9.43
N TRP A 266 27.60 3.13 8.68
CA TRP A 266 28.95 3.38 9.22
C TRP A 266 28.99 4.52 10.25
N MET A 267 28.23 5.59 10.02
CA MET A 267 28.19 6.73 10.93
C MET A 267 27.47 6.39 12.24
N MET A 268 26.44 5.58 12.20
CA MET A 268 25.60 5.23 13.36
C MET A 268 26.02 3.89 14.01
N GLY A 269 26.90 3.11 13.37
CA GLY A 269 27.32 1.80 13.86
C GLY A 269 28.13 1.83 15.18
N GLY A 270 28.52 3.02 15.65
CA GLY A 270 29.18 3.19 16.96
C GLY A 270 28.19 3.29 18.14
N ASP A 271 26.94 3.64 17.88
CA ASP A 271 25.87 3.79 18.88
C ASP A 271 24.92 2.58 18.94
N ALA A 272 25.14 1.57 18.08
CA ALA A 272 24.33 0.36 18.03
C ALA A 272 24.61 -0.56 19.24
N ALA A 273 23.63 -1.43 19.56
CA ALA A 273 23.73 -2.40 20.64
C ALA A 273 25.09 -3.13 20.63
N SER A 274 25.70 -3.22 21.78
CA SER A 274 27.00 -3.91 21.92
C SER A 274 26.85 -5.41 21.63
N VAL A 275 27.98 -6.08 21.37
CA VAL A 275 27.97 -7.56 21.20
C VAL A 275 27.39 -8.25 22.45
N ASP A 276 27.63 -7.66 23.63
CA ASP A 276 27.10 -8.16 24.90
C ASP A 276 25.59 -8.00 25.00
N ASP A 277 25.02 -6.89 24.53
CA ASP A 277 23.55 -6.69 24.47
C ASP A 277 22.89 -7.68 23.53
N THR A 278 23.49 -7.92 22.36
CA THR A 278 23.02 -8.90 21.38
C THR A 278 22.95 -10.32 21.96
N ALA A 279 24.02 -10.74 22.63
CA ALA A 279 24.08 -12.05 23.29
C ALA A 279 23.04 -12.16 24.43
N ARG A 280 22.84 -11.08 25.19
CA ARG A 280 21.82 -11.00 26.25
C ARG A 280 20.41 -11.15 25.67
N TYR A 281 20.08 -10.44 24.59
CA TYR A 281 18.77 -10.56 23.96
C TYR A 281 18.53 -11.97 23.41
N GLN A 282 19.53 -12.59 22.79
CA GLN A 282 19.43 -13.98 22.35
C GLN A 282 19.18 -14.95 23.52
N GLN A 283 19.84 -14.73 24.66
CA GLN A 283 19.62 -15.55 25.86
C GLN A 283 18.18 -15.39 26.39
N LEU A 284 17.71 -14.13 26.59
CA LEU A 284 16.37 -13.86 27.10
C LEU A 284 15.26 -14.43 26.19
N ILE A 285 15.44 -14.36 24.87
CA ILE A 285 14.52 -14.98 23.92
C ILE A 285 14.53 -16.50 24.07
N ALA A 286 15.70 -17.12 24.18
CA ALA A 286 15.81 -18.58 24.30
C ALA A 286 15.29 -19.11 25.67
N GLU A 287 15.26 -18.27 26.71
CA GLU A 287 14.64 -18.62 28.00
C GLU A 287 13.12 -18.63 27.95
N LYS A 288 12.51 -17.76 27.10
CA LYS A 288 11.03 -17.61 26.99
C LYS A 288 10.42 -18.41 25.87
N PHE A 289 11.16 -18.62 24.78
CA PHE A 289 10.64 -19.26 23.58
C PHE A 289 11.48 -20.48 23.18
N THR A 290 10.82 -21.51 22.67
CA THR A 290 11.49 -22.59 21.96
C THR A 290 11.94 -22.08 20.60
N VAL A 291 13.21 -21.67 20.50
CA VAL A 291 13.81 -21.16 19.25
C VAL A 291 14.21 -22.32 18.36
N SER A 292 13.73 -22.31 17.10
CA SER A 292 14.05 -23.38 16.14
C SER A 292 14.13 -22.83 14.71
N PRO A 293 15.09 -23.27 13.88
CA PRO A 293 15.13 -22.92 12.46
C PRO A 293 13.88 -23.37 11.69
N LEU A 294 13.17 -24.41 12.19
CA LEU A 294 11.92 -24.89 11.58
C LEU A 294 10.83 -23.83 11.56
N LEU A 295 10.81 -22.93 12.56
CA LEU A 295 9.85 -21.84 12.64
C LEU A 295 10.01 -20.85 11.45
N LEU A 296 11.21 -20.72 10.91
CA LEU A 296 11.48 -19.88 9.73
C LEU A 296 10.86 -20.43 8.44
N LEU A 297 10.41 -21.69 8.44
CA LEU A 297 9.67 -22.26 7.31
C LEU A 297 8.29 -21.61 7.15
N VAL A 298 7.70 -21.08 8.21
CA VAL A 298 6.37 -20.43 8.15
C VAL A 298 6.41 -19.16 7.31
N PRO A 299 7.27 -18.15 7.59
CA PRO A 299 7.39 -17.00 6.71
C PRO A 299 7.86 -17.37 5.31
N ALA A 300 8.76 -18.35 5.16
CA ALA A 300 9.19 -18.85 3.86
C ALA A 300 8.00 -19.44 3.07
N ALA A 301 7.10 -20.19 3.73
CA ALA A 301 5.90 -20.73 3.09
C ALA A 301 4.91 -19.63 2.68
N VAL A 302 4.71 -18.59 3.50
CA VAL A 302 3.87 -17.43 3.14
C VAL A 302 4.43 -16.74 1.90
N ILE A 303 5.73 -16.45 1.86
CA ILE A 303 6.39 -15.85 0.70
C ILE A 303 6.23 -16.75 -0.53
N PHE A 304 6.43 -18.07 -0.38
CA PHE A 304 6.24 -19.04 -1.46
C PHE A 304 4.81 -19.03 -2.01
N LEU A 305 3.79 -18.97 -1.15
CA LEU A 305 2.38 -18.87 -1.57
C LEU A 305 2.14 -17.60 -2.42
N ILE A 306 2.69 -16.46 -2.00
CA ILE A 306 2.57 -15.19 -2.73
C ILE A 306 3.28 -15.28 -4.08
N ILE A 307 4.49 -15.84 -4.14
CA ILE A 307 5.21 -16.11 -5.39
C ILE A 307 4.40 -17.03 -6.33
N ARG A 308 3.66 -17.99 -5.75
CA ARG A 308 2.73 -18.86 -6.51
C ARG A 308 1.42 -18.16 -6.89
N LYS A 309 1.33 -16.83 -6.72
CA LYS A 309 0.18 -15.98 -7.06
C LYS A 309 -1.08 -16.26 -6.23
N VAL A 310 -0.93 -16.81 -5.03
CA VAL A 310 -2.00 -16.82 -4.05
C VAL A 310 -2.21 -15.38 -3.59
N ALA A 311 -3.45 -14.90 -3.55
CA ALA A 311 -3.74 -13.54 -3.11
C ALA A 311 -3.24 -13.29 -1.67
N ALA A 312 -2.85 -12.04 -1.37
CA ALA A 312 -2.22 -11.69 -0.10
C ALA A 312 -3.07 -12.08 1.12
N LEU A 313 -4.38 -11.77 1.09
CA LEU A 313 -5.27 -12.06 2.22
C LEU A 313 -5.31 -13.55 2.61
N PRO A 314 -5.58 -14.54 1.72
CA PRO A 314 -5.51 -15.95 2.08
C PRO A 314 -4.09 -16.42 2.42
N ALA A 315 -3.04 -15.87 1.81
CA ALA A 315 -1.67 -16.25 2.17
C ALA A 315 -1.31 -15.84 3.60
N LEU A 316 -1.67 -14.62 4.02
CA LEU A 316 -1.49 -14.13 5.38
C LEU A 316 -2.36 -14.91 6.39
N PHE A 317 -3.60 -15.26 6.01
CA PHE A 317 -4.45 -16.11 6.85
C PHE A 317 -3.82 -17.48 7.11
N ILE A 318 -3.30 -18.15 6.06
CA ILE A 318 -2.59 -19.43 6.19
C ILE A 318 -1.36 -19.24 7.09
N GLY A 319 -0.62 -18.14 6.94
CA GLY A 319 0.52 -17.79 7.79
C GLY A 319 0.15 -17.62 9.26
N ALA A 320 -0.98 -16.94 9.54
CA ALA A 320 -1.49 -16.78 10.90
C ALA A 320 -1.89 -18.13 11.51
N MET A 321 -2.62 -18.96 10.76
CA MET A 321 -3.02 -20.30 11.23
C MET A 321 -1.80 -21.21 11.46
N ALA A 322 -0.77 -21.13 10.61
CA ALA A 322 0.48 -21.82 10.82
C ALA A 322 1.21 -21.33 12.10
N GLY A 323 1.17 -20.02 12.38
CA GLY A 323 1.68 -19.46 13.64
C GLY A 323 0.98 -20.03 14.87
N ILE A 324 -0.36 -20.08 14.85
CA ILE A 324 -1.16 -20.71 15.92
C ILE A 324 -0.80 -22.20 16.08
N LEU A 325 -0.63 -22.92 14.97
CA LEU A 325 -0.21 -24.32 15.02
C LEU A 325 1.18 -24.48 15.67
N CYS A 326 2.14 -23.61 15.32
CA CYS A 326 3.46 -23.59 15.95
C CYS A 326 3.37 -23.30 17.45
N ALA A 327 2.49 -22.38 17.87
CA ALA A 327 2.25 -22.08 19.29
C ALA A 327 1.81 -23.34 20.07
N VAL A 328 0.82 -24.06 19.54
CA VAL A 328 0.29 -25.27 20.18
C VAL A 328 1.32 -26.42 20.20
N LEU A 329 2.11 -26.57 19.14
CA LEU A 329 3.03 -27.71 18.99
C LEU A 329 4.40 -27.48 19.60
N MET A 330 4.92 -26.25 19.56
CA MET A 330 6.32 -25.95 19.88
C MET A 330 6.50 -24.98 21.05
N GLN A 331 5.47 -24.23 21.47
CA GLN A 331 5.58 -23.21 22.54
C GLN A 331 4.73 -23.61 23.76
N GLN A 332 4.76 -24.89 24.15
CA GLN A 332 3.88 -25.40 25.22
C GLN A 332 4.15 -24.72 26.57
N ASP A 333 5.41 -24.44 26.90
CA ASP A 333 5.79 -23.79 28.16
C ASP A 333 5.29 -22.34 28.19
N LEU A 334 5.45 -21.58 27.11
CA LEU A 334 4.90 -20.23 26.99
C LEU A 334 3.37 -20.24 27.08
N VAL A 335 2.70 -21.17 26.39
CA VAL A 335 1.24 -21.30 26.43
C VAL A 335 0.77 -21.62 27.83
N ALA A 336 1.50 -22.47 28.58
CA ALA A 336 1.19 -22.77 29.98
C ALA A 336 1.39 -21.55 30.90
N GLU A 337 2.44 -20.73 30.67
CA GLU A 337 2.65 -19.46 31.38
C GLU A 337 1.49 -18.49 31.11
N LEU A 338 1.14 -18.26 29.86
CA LEU A 338 0.03 -17.36 29.48
C LEU A 338 -1.35 -17.88 29.97
N ALA A 339 -1.50 -19.19 30.16
CA ALA A 339 -2.75 -19.76 30.64
C ALA A 339 -3.11 -19.34 32.07
N VAL A 340 -2.14 -18.91 32.87
CA VAL A 340 -2.36 -18.41 34.23
C VAL A 340 -3.21 -17.13 34.22
N GLU A 341 -3.00 -16.26 33.24
CA GLU A 341 -3.70 -14.97 33.13
C GLU A 341 -4.88 -15.03 32.14
N LEU A 342 -4.70 -15.70 31.00
CA LEU A 342 -5.66 -15.70 29.90
C LEU A 342 -6.60 -16.90 29.86
N GLY A 343 -6.32 -17.94 30.65
CA GLY A 343 -7.18 -19.12 30.78
C GLY A 343 -6.80 -20.26 29.82
N THR A 344 -7.75 -20.73 29.02
CA THR A 344 -7.54 -21.89 28.14
C THR A 344 -6.66 -21.57 26.94
N THR A 345 -5.99 -22.60 26.37
CA THR A 345 -5.22 -22.49 25.10
C THR A 345 -6.03 -21.80 24.00
N TYR A 346 -7.33 -22.10 23.90
CA TYR A 346 -8.21 -21.44 22.92
C TYR A 346 -8.29 -19.92 23.15
N GLN A 347 -8.44 -19.48 24.39
CA GLN A 347 -8.51 -18.06 24.75
C GLN A 347 -7.20 -17.35 24.41
N ILE A 348 -6.06 -17.98 24.70
CA ILE A 348 -4.73 -17.44 24.36
C ILE A 348 -4.59 -17.28 22.83
N MET A 349 -4.95 -18.33 22.06
CA MET A 349 -4.86 -18.27 20.59
C MET A 349 -5.79 -17.21 19.99
N MET A 350 -7.00 -17.08 20.53
CA MET A 350 -7.93 -16.03 20.10
C MET A 350 -7.41 -14.64 20.46
N GLN A 351 -6.91 -14.45 21.69
CA GLN A 351 -6.32 -13.19 22.14
C GLN A 351 -5.14 -12.78 21.25
N ALA A 352 -4.25 -13.70 20.92
CA ALA A 352 -3.14 -13.46 20.00
C ALA A 352 -3.59 -12.98 18.61
N LEU A 353 -4.72 -13.47 18.10
CA LEU A 353 -5.24 -13.07 16.79
C LEU A 353 -5.88 -11.69 16.80
N TYR A 354 -6.70 -11.37 17.80
CA TYR A 354 -7.51 -10.15 17.73
C TYR A 354 -7.10 -9.06 18.71
N GLY A 355 -6.45 -9.38 19.83
CA GLY A 355 -6.27 -8.45 20.95
C GLY A 355 -4.82 -8.18 21.31
N ASP A 356 -4.65 -7.39 22.36
CA ASP A 356 -3.35 -7.09 22.93
C ASP A 356 -2.77 -8.33 23.61
N LEU A 357 -1.53 -8.64 23.29
CA LEU A 357 -0.76 -9.71 23.91
C LEU A 357 0.68 -9.28 24.05
N SER A 358 1.27 -9.48 25.22
CA SER A 358 2.68 -9.21 25.51
C SER A 358 3.33 -10.39 26.24
N VAL A 359 4.59 -10.64 25.93
CA VAL A 359 5.41 -11.64 26.61
C VAL A 359 6.55 -10.91 27.33
N VAL A 360 6.57 -10.98 28.65
CA VAL A 360 7.57 -10.29 29.47
C VAL A 360 8.85 -11.12 29.53
N ALA A 361 9.94 -10.58 28.97
CA ALA A 361 11.27 -11.18 28.96
C ALA A 361 12.22 -10.55 30.01
N GLY A 362 11.78 -9.46 30.66
CA GLY A 362 12.53 -8.79 31.71
C GLY A 362 13.53 -7.73 31.21
N ASP A 363 13.39 -7.31 29.99
CA ASP A 363 14.11 -6.17 29.39
C ASP A 363 13.13 -5.26 28.66
N PRO A 364 13.08 -3.94 28.96
CA PRO A 364 12.07 -3.05 28.42
C PRO A 364 12.03 -2.98 26.89
N VAL A 365 13.19 -3.06 26.23
CA VAL A 365 13.28 -3.06 24.76
C VAL A 365 12.71 -4.35 24.18
N LEU A 366 13.05 -5.46 24.81
CA LEU A 366 12.58 -6.77 24.36
C LEU A 366 11.10 -6.97 24.68
N ASP A 367 10.60 -6.50 25.82
CA ASP A 367 9.19 -6.57 26.22
C ASP A 367 8.30 -5.79 25.24
N ASP A 368 8.77 -4.63 24.76
CA ASP A 368 8.07 -3.87 23.70
C ASP A 368 8.03 -4.64 22.37
N LEU A 369 9.16 -5.24 21.96
CA LEU A 369 9.24 -6.08 20.76
C LEU A 369 8.41 -7.36 20.83
N LEU A 370 8.19 -7.89 22.03
CA LEU A 370 7.41 -9.08 22.31
C LEU A 370 5.95 -8.72 22.68
N SER A 371 5.47 -7.58 22.21
CA SER A 371 4.09 -7.13 22.35
C SER A 371 3.41 -6.96 20.99
N THR A 372 2.09 -7.11 20.95
CA THR A 372 1.26 -6.93 19.74
C THR A 372 -0.15 -6.56 20.10
N GLY A 373 -0.79 -5.71 19.29
CA GLY A 373 -2.21 -5.37 19.43
C GLY A 373 -3.16 -6.26 18.63
N GLY A 374 -2.67 -7.26 17.92
CA GLY A 374 -3.50 -8.09 17.06
C GLY A 374 -4.31 -7.26 16.05
N MET A 375 -5.53 -7.74 15.73
CA MET A 375 -6.44 -6.98 14.85
C MET A 375 -6.87 -5.64 15.48
N TYR A 376 -7.01 -5.55 16.80
CA TYR A 376 -7.40 -4.32 17.49
C TYR A 376 -6.37 -3.21 17.30
N GLY A 377 -5.08 -3.54 17.31
CA GLY A 377 -4.01 -2.58 17.05
C GLY A 377 -4.11 -1.92 15.68
N MET A 378 -4.80 -2.58 14.72
CA MET A 378 -4.97 -2.04 13.37
C MET A 378 -6.19 -1.10 13.23
N LEU A 379 -7.11 -1.05 14.19
CA LEU A 379 -8.38 -0.32 14.06
C LEU A 379 -8.21 1.19 13.92
N ASN A 380 -7.23 1.79 14.60
CA ASN A 380 -6.94 3.21 14.45
C ASN A 380 -6.55 3.56 13.00
N THR A 381 -5.76 2.69 12.37
CA THR A 381 -5.36 2.87 10.96
C THR A 381 -6.53 2.62 10.00
N VAL A 382 -7.39 1.63 10.28
CA VAL A 382 -8.62 1.41 9.50
C VAL A 382 -9.50 2.66 9.56
N TRP A 383 -9.69 3.25 10.75
CA TRP A 383 -10.44 4.50 10.90
C TRP A 383 -9.78 5.67 10.15
N LEU A 384 -8.45 5.79 10.20
CA LEU A 384 -7.71 6.79 9.43
C LEU A 384 -7.95 6.64 7.92
N ILE A 385 -7.82 5.42 7.39
CA ILE A 385 -8.07 5.12 5.98
C ILE A 385 -9.51 5.48 5.59
N LEU A 386 -10.51 5.07 6.37
CA LEU A 386 -11.91 5.41 6.10
C LEU A 386 -12.14 6.92 6.08
N SER A 387 -11.58 7.66 7.04
CA SER A 387 -11.68 9.13 7.11
C SER A 387 -11.03 9.79 5.90
N ALA A 388 -9.88 9.26 5.45
CA ALA A 388 -9.19 9.73 4.26
C ALA A 388 -10.00 9.46 2.97
N MET A 389 -10.65 8.29 2.87
CA MET A 389 -11.53 7.97 1.73
C MET A 389 -12.77 8.87 1.67
N VAL A 390 -13.32 9.24 2.83
CA VAL A 390 -14.40 10.24 2.90
C VAL A 390 -13.92 11.59 2.36
N PHE A 391 -12.75 12.06 2.81
CA PHE A 391 -12.19 13.32 2.33
C PHE A 391 -11.91 13.29 0.83
N GLY A 392 -11.22 12.24 0.34
CA GLY A 392 -10.89 12.05 -1.07
C GLY A 392 -12.13 12.00 -1.95
N GLY A 393 -13.15 11.21 -1.57
CA GLY A 393 -14.40 11.07 -2.30
C GLY A 393 -15.19 12.40 -2.40
N VAL A 394 -15.23 13.19 -1.33
CA VAL A 394 -15.85 14.52 -1.38
C VAL A 394 -15.07 15.48 -2.28
N MET A 395 -13.73 15.50 -2.21
CA MET A 395 -12.87 16.33 -3.07
C MET A 395 -13.04 16.00 -4.55
N GLU A 396 -13.17 14.72 -4.87
CA GLU A 396 -13.41 14.24 -6.23
C GLU A 396 -14.80 14.59 -6.72
N ALA A 397 -15.85 14.27 -5.95
CA ALA A 397 -17.24 14.59 -6.26
C ALA A 397 -17.43 16.08 -6.55
N CYS A 398 -16.86 16.96 -5.72
CA CYS A 398 -16.97 18.41 -5.88
C CYS A 398 -16.15 18.98 -7.05
N GLY A 399 -15.39 18.13 -7.78
CA GLY A 399 -14.57 18.52 -8.93
C GLY A 399 -13.35 19.36 -8.55
N PHE A 400 -12.96 19.38 -7.27
CA PHE A 400 -11.84 20.20 -6.79
C PHE A 400 -10.50 19.66 -7.33
N LEU A 401 -10.31 18.35 -7.36
CA LEU A 401 -9.11 17.70 -7.92
C LEU A 401 -8.94 18.04 -9.40
N GLY A 402 -10.01 17.91 -10.19
CA GLY A 402 -10.02 18.25 -11.61
C GLY A 402 -9.65 19.71 -11.86
N ARG A 403 -10.13 20.63 -11.03
CA ARG A 403 -9.85 22.08 -11.15
C ARG A 403 -8.38 22.40 -10.82
N ILE A 404 -7.83 21.81 -9.76
CA ILE A 404 -6.42 21.98 -9.39
C ILE A 404 -5.52 21.47 -10.52
N THR A 405 -5.80 20.27 -11.03
CA THR A 405 -5.06 19.67 -12.15
C THR A 405 -5.12 20.52 -13.42
N GLN A 406 -6.30 21.04 -13.77
CA GLN A 406 -6.47 21.92 -14.91
C GLN A 406 -5.64 23.21 -14.80
N ALA A 407 -5.53 23.77 -13.59
CA ALA A 407 -4.70 24.94 -13.34
C ALA A 407 -3.20 24.66 -13.52
N LEU A 408 -2.75 23.44 -13.18
CA LEU A 408 -1.37 23.00 -13.42
C LEU A 408 -1.09 22.84 -14.93
N ILE A 409 -1.97 22.15 -15.65
CA ILE A 409 -1.84 21.91 -17.09
C ILE A 409 -1.79 23.24 -17.89
N SER A 410 -2.62 24.19 -17.54
CA SER A 410 -2.74 25.47 -18.26
C SER A 410 -1.45 26.32 -18.27
N ARG A 411 -0.52 26.06 -17.35
CA ARG A 411 0.77 26.78 -17.23
C ARG A 411 1.92 26.10 -17.96
N VAL A 412 1.70 24.92 -18.56
CA VAL A 412 2.75 24.12 -19.20
C VAL A 412 3.18 24.70 -20.54
N ARG A 413 4.47 25.05 -20.68
CA ARG A 413 5.05 25.58 -21.90
C ARG A 413 6.12 24.68 -22.56
N SER A 414 6.71 23.72 -21.82
CA SER A 414 7.78 22.83 -22.28
C SER A 414 7.49 21.36 -21.98
N ASP A 415 8.24 20.44 -22.58
CA ASP A 415 8.13 19.00 -22.30
C ASP A 415 8.51 18.68 -20.84
N ALA A 416 9.59 19.31 -20.34
CA ALA A 416 9.97 19.21 -18.93
C ALA A 416 8.89 19.77 -18.01
N GLY A 417 8.27 20.91 -18.39
CA GLY A 417 7.13 21.47 -17.66
C GLY A 417 5.92 20.53 -17.65
N LEU A 418 5.68 19.77 -18.73
CA LEU A 418 4.59 18.80 -18.79
C LEU A 418 4.83 17.64 -17.83
N ILE A 419 6.05 17.07 -17.83
CA ILE A 419 6.45 16.01 -16.89
C ILE A 419 6.34 16.52 -15.44
N THR A 420 6.84 17.73 -15.17
CA THR A 420 6.76 18.34 -13.84
C THR A 420 5.31 18.55 -13.39
N ALA A 421 4.44 19.05 -14.28
CA ALA A 421 3.02 19.25 -13.96
C ALA A 421 2.29 17.92 -13.71
N THR A 422 2.64 16.87 -14.48
CA THR A 422 2.10 15.51 -14.27
C THR A 422 2.51 14.99 -12.90
N GLY A 423 3.80 15.06 -12.56
CA GLY A 423 4.31 14.61 -11.25
C GLY A 423 3.70 15.39 -10.08
N ALA A 424 3.61 16.72 -10.20
CA ALA A 424 2.96 17.55 -9.19
C ALA A 424 1.47 17.17 -9.01
N THR A 425 0.78 16.83 -10.12
CA THR A 425 -0.62 16.38 -10.04
C THR A 425 -0.72 15.03 -9.33
N CYS A 426 0.17 14.08 -9.60
CA CYS A 426 0.22 12.80 -8.88
C CYS A 426 0.39 13.02 -7.36
N MET A 427 1.32 13.88 -6.97
CA MET A 427 1.53 14.22 -5.54
C MET A 427 0.30 14.88 -4.91
N VAL A 428 -0.32 15.85 -5.60
CA VAL A 428 -1.56 16.49 -5.14
C VAL A 428 -2.67 15.45 -5.01
N THR A 429 -2.78 14.50 -5.94
CA THR A 429 -3.80 13.43 -5.86
C THR A 429 -3.52 12.50 -4.68
N ASN A 430 -2.27 12.12 -4.42
CA ASN A 430 -1.90 11.34 -3.24
C ASN A 430 -2.31 12.00 -1.91
N VAL A 431 -2.17 13.30 -1.84
CA VAL A 431 -2.54 14.10 -0.66
C VAL A 431 -4.06 14.26 -0.52
N SER A 432 -4.77 14.48 -1.63
CA SER A 432 -6.16 14.91 -1.63
C SER A 432 -7.17 13.78 -1.89
N ALA A 433 -6.82 12.78 -2.71
CA ALA A 433 -7.61 11.56 -2.90
C ALA A 433 -7.17 10.43 -1.97
N SER A 434 -5.99 10.56 -1.35
CA SER A 434 -5.46 9.62 -0.35
C SER A 434 -5.27 8.19 -0.83
N ASP A 435 -5.17 7.99 -2.15
CA ASP A 435 -5.06 6.68 -2.79
C ASP A 435 -4.06 6.69 -3.95
N GLN A 436 -3.17 5.67 -3.99
CA GLN A 436 -2.13 5.58 -5.01
C GLN A 436 -2.66 5.23 -6.40
N TYR A 437 -3.73 4.42 -6.50
CA TYR A 437 -4.29 4.04 -7.80
C TYR A 437 -4.94 5.25 -8.48
N LEU A 438 -5.65 6.07 -7.71
CA LEU A 438 -6.20 7.35 -8.20
C LEU A 438 -5.09 8.31 -8.63
N ALA A 439 -3.96 8.34 -7.91
CA ALA A 439 -2.80 9.15 -8.27
C ALA A 439 -2.10 8.71 -9.56
N LEU A 440 -2.37 7.50 -10.05
CA LEU A 440 -1.93 7.02 -11.37
C LEU A 440 -2.99 7.24 -12.44
N VAL A 441 -4.24 6.83 -12.17
CA VAL A 441 -5.31 6.80 -13.18
C VAL A 441 -5.77 8.20 -13.56
N VAL A 442 -6.02 9.07 -12.59
CA VAL A 442 -6.56 10.41 -12.84
C VAL A 442 -5.56 11.26 -13.63
N PRO A 443 -4.30 11.46 -13.17
CA PRO A 443 -3.32 12.20 -13.96
C PRO A 443 -3.01 11.51 -15.29
N GLY A 444 -2.91 10.18 -15.32
CA GLY A 444 -2.63 9.42 -16.53
C GLY A 444 -3.63 9.71 -17.66
N ARG A 445 -4.93 9.68 -17.35
CA ARG A 445 -6.00 10.02 -18.29
C ARG A 445 -5.97 11.50 -18.71
N MET A 446 -5.77 12.41 -17.76
CA MET A 446 -5.80 13.85 -18.01
C MET A 446 -4.63 14.33 -18.87
N PHE A 447 -3.44 13.78 -18.65
CA PHE A 447 -2.23 14.20 -19.35
C PHE A 447 -1.96 13.44 -20.67
N SER A 448 -2.56 12.27 -20.90
CA SER A 448 -2.30 11.42 -22.07
C SER A 448 -2.37 12.20 -23.40
N ASN A 449 -3.44 12.99 -23.60
CA ASN A 449 -3.59 13.77 -24.81
C ASN A 449 -2.54 14.90 -24.95
N ALA A 450 -2.10 15.49 -23.82
CA ALA A 450 -1.08 16.53 -23.83
C ALA A 450 0.30 15.97 -24.21
N PHE A 451 0.65 14.75 -23.73
CA PHE A 451 1.87 14.06 -24.16
C PHE A 451 1.84 13.73 -25.65
N LYS A 452 0.73 13.18 -26.16
CA LYS A 452 0.54 12.89 -27.59
C LYS A 452 0.65 14.14 -28.46
N ALA A 453 -0.01 15.23 -28.06
CA ALA A 453 0.02 16.50 -28.79
C ALA A 453 1.43 17.12 -28.92
N ARG A 454 2.34 16.77 -27.99
CA ARG A 454 3.75 17.18 -28.01
C ARG A 454 4.68 16.17 -28.70
N GLY A 455 4.15 15.07 -29.25
CA GLY A 455 4.94 14.01 -29.87
C GLY A 455 5.82 13.23 -28.87
N LEU A 456 5.43 13.20 -27.58
CA LEU A 456 6.11 12.42 -26.56
C LEU A 456 5.57 11.00 -26.55
N ALA A 457 6.48 10.02 -26.57
CA ALA A 457 6.11 8.61 -26.50
C ALA A 457 5.45 8.26 -25.15
N PRO A 458 4.49 7.30 -25.11
CA PRO A 458 3.69 6.99 -23.92
C PRO A 458 4.50 6.60 -22.68
N GLN A 459 5.71 6.01 -22.86
CA GLN A 459 6.58 5.63 -21.75
C GLN A 459 7.06 6.82 -20.92
N ASN A 460 7.11 8.04 -21.47
CA ASN A 460 7.43 9.24 -20.68
C ASN A 460 6.32 9.51 -19.65
N LEU A 461 5.05 9.32 -20.02
CA LEU A 461 3.92 9.46 -19.11
C LEU A 461 3.95 8.35 -18.05
N SER A 462 4.04 7.08 -18.48
CA SER A 462 3.98 5.96 -17.54
C SER A 462 5.11 5.99 -16.50
N ARG A 463 6.33 6.36 -16.90
CA ARG A 463 7.44 6.59 -15.97
C ARG A 463 7.11 7.70 -14.96
N THR A 464 6.60 8.83 -15.44
CA THR A 464 6.28 9.97 -14.56
C THR A 464 5.22 9.59 -13.55
N LEU A 465 4.19 8.84 -13.95
CA LEU A 465 3.14 8.34 -13.05
C LEU A 465 3.73 7.48 -11.94
N GLU A 466 4.54 6.48 -12.29
CA GLU A 466 5.16 5.58 -11.32
C GLU A 466 6.18 6.28 -10.42
N ASP A 467 7.06 7.10 -11.00
CA ASP A 467 8.11 7.81 -10.25
C ASP A 467 7.56 8.86 -9.29
N THR A 468 6.33 9.31 -9.47
CA THR A 468 5.74 10.37 -8.64
C THR A 468 4.42 9.98 -7.98
N GLY A 469 3.60 9.15 -8.62
CA GLY A 469 2.31 8.69 -8.07
C GLY A 469 2.48 7.55 -7.08
N THR A 470 3.09 6.45 -7.52
CA THR A 470 3.27 5.27 -6.67
C THR A 470 4.17 5.55 -5.48
N VAL A 471 5.38 6.05 -5.72
CA VAL A 471 6.42 6.13 -4.67
C VAL A 471 6.18 7.24 -3.64
N THR A 472 5.42 8.28 -3.96
CA THR A 472 5.13 9.35 -2.99
C THR A 472 3.90 9.07 -2.14
N SER A 473 3.08 8.08 -2.50
CA SER A 473 1.90 7.69 -1.73
C SER A 473 2.25 7.29 -0.29
N VAL A 474 3.35 6.56 -0.12
CA VAL A 474 3.83 6.08 1.18
C VAL A 474 4.38 7.18 2.08
N LEU A 475 4.65 8.36 1.54
CA LEU A 475 5.16 9.51 2.30
C LEU A 475 4.04 10.35 2.92
N VAL A 476 2.78 10.09 2.58
CA VAL A 476 1.61 10.84 3.05
C VAL A 476 0.91 10.05 4.17
N PRO A 477 0.87 10.56 5.41
CA PRO A 477 0.38 9.78 6.57
C PRO A 477 -1.05 9.27 6.46
N TRP A 478 -1.93 10.02 5.80
CA TRP A 478 -3.35 9.66 5.61
C TRP A 478 -3.64 9.02 4.25
N ASN A 479 -2.63 8.85 3.39
CA ASN A 479 -2.77 8.01 2.20
C ASN A 479 -2.83 6.53 2.61
N THR A 480 -3.60 5.72 1.88
CA THR A 480 -3.71 4.28 2.16
C THR A 480 -2.36 3.60 2.31
N CYS A 481 -1.36 3.98 1.49
CA CYS A 481 -0.01 3.44 1.56
C CYS A 481 0.76 3.90 2.81
N GLY A 482 0.72 5.19 3.12
CA GLY A 482 1.39 5.74 4.30
C GLY A 482 0.83 5.17 5.59
N ALA A 483 -0.50 5.15 5.72
CA ALA A 483 -1.20 4.57 6.86
C ALA A 483 -0.92 3.07 7.01
N TYR A 484 -0.95 2.31 5.90
CA TYR A 484 -0.66 0.89 5.88
C TYR A 484 0.76 0.58 6.40
N HIS A 485 1.78 1.22 5.79
CA HIS A 485 3.18 0.94 6.17
C HIS A 485 3.49 1.40 7.59
N ALA A 486 2.91 2.52 8.04
CA ALA A 486 3.05 2.98 9.42
C ALA A 486 2.53 1.93 10.40
N SER A 487 1.36 1.36 10.13
CA SER A 487 0.74 0.36 10.99
C SER A 487 1.48 -0.99 10.97
N VAL A 488 1.87 -1.44 9.77
CA VAL A 488 2.55 -2.74 9.59
C VAL A 488 3.96 -2.75 10.17
N LEU A 489 4.68 -1.63 10.02
CA LEU A 489 6.06 -1.49 10.51
C LEU A 489 6.14 -0.94 11.94
N GLY A 490 5.01 -0.53 12.54
CA GLY A 490 4.96 0.04 13.87
C GLY A 490 5.65 1.41 14.01
N VAL A 491 5.80 2.16 12.90
CA VAL A 491 6.52 3.45 12.87
C VAL A 491 5.69 4.49 12.13
N ALA A 492 5.44 5.65 12.78
CA ALA A 492 4.68 6.73 12.16
C ALA A 492 5.27 7.16 10.81
N THR A 493 4.39 7.47 9.84
CA THR A 493 4.83 7.87 8.49
C THR A 493 5.83 9.02 8.50
N LEU A 494 5.60 10.05 9.32
CA LEU A 494 6.52 11.19 9.41
C LEU A 494 7.89 10.84 10.01
N ALA A 495 7.97 9.77 10.80
CA ALA A 495 9.23 9.31 11.37
C ALA A 495 10.09 8.54 10.33
N TYR A 496 9.47 7.76 9.42
CA TYR A 496 10.24 7.05 8.40
C TYR A 496 10.38 7.82 7.07
N ALA A 497 9.46 8.73 6.75
CA ALA A 497 9.47 9.43 5.46
C ALA A 497 10.79 10.15 5.14
N PRO A 498 11.47 10.82 6.09
CA PRO A 498 12.78 11.43 5.83
C PRO A 498 13.85 10.42 5.44
N TRP A 499 13.70 9.17 5.86
CA TRP A 499 14.64 8.08 5.63
C TRP A 499 14.25 7.20 4.42
N ALA A 500 13.07 7.35 3.86
CA ALA A 500 12.63 6.60 2.67
C ALA A 500 13.28 7.16 1.40
N PHE A 501 14.61 7.07 1.32
CA PHE A 501 15.41 7.75 0.31
C PHE A 501 15.01 7.42 -1.13
N PHE A 502 14.70 6.16 -1.43
CA PHE A 502 14.25 5.80 -2.77
C PHE A 502 12.96 6.54 -3.16
N CYS A 503 12.01 6.62 -2.23
CA CYS A 503 10.73 7.29 -2.46
C CYS A 503 10.87 8.80 -2.61
N LEU A 504 11.88 9.40 -1.98
CA LEU A 504 12.23 10.82 -2.12
C LEU A 504 13.02 11.10 -3.40
N LEU A 505 14.00 10.24 -3.72
CA LEU A 505 14.89 10.43 -4.87
C LEU A 505 14.22 10.14 -6.22
N SER A 506 13.30 9.17 -6.29
CA SER A 506 12.66 8.77 -7.55
C SER A 506 11.93 9.92 -8.26
N PRO A 507 11.07 10.71 -7.59
CA PRO A 507 10.46 11.88 -8.23
C PRO A 507 11.49 12.97 -8.60
N LEU A 508 12.50 13.19 -7.75
CA LEU A 508 13.57 14.15 -8.03
C LEU A 508 14.38 13.72 -9.25
N MET A 509 14.67 12.43 -9.39
CA MET A 509 15.38 11.89 -10.55
C MET A 509 14.57 12.07 -11.84
N THR A 510 13.26 11.82 -11.79
CA THR A 510 12.38 12.08 -12.95
C THR A 510 12.38 13.55 -13.35
N LEU A 511 12.32 14.48 -12.38
CA LEU A 511 12.42 15.90 -12.67
C LEU A 511 13.79 16.28 -13.25
N PHE A 512 14.87 15.77 -12.64
CA PHE A 512 16.23 16.00 -13.16
C PHE A 512 16.38 15.54 -14.61
N PHE A 513 15.94 14.32 -14.93
CA PHE A 513 15.98 13.78 -16.30
C PHE A 513 15.14 14.61 -17.27
N ALA A 514 13.97 15.10 -16.85
CA ALA A 514 13.11 15.93 -17.66
C ALA A 514 13.77 17.28 -18.00
N TRP A 515 14.35 17.96 -17.01
CA TRP A 515 14.98 19.27 -17.21
C TRP A 515 16.35 19.17 -17.89
N ALA A 516 17.11 18.10 -17.64
CA ALA A 516 18.35 17.78 -18.34
C ALA A 516 18.12 17.22 -19.76
N ARG A 517 16.86 16.95 -20.14
CA ARG A 517 16.46 16.33 -21.43
C ARG A 517 17.08 14.96 -21.65
N ILE A 518 17.32 14.20 -20.58
CA ILE A 518 17.90 12.86 -20.62
C ILE A 518 16.76 11.84 -20.73
N GLY A 519 16.89 10.89 -21.69
CA GLY A 519 15.93 9.78 -21.83
C GLY A 519 14.50 10.23 -22.12
N ILE A 520 14.27 11.36 -22.78
CA ILE A 520 12.95 11.75 -23.30
C ILE A 520 12.79 11.11 -24.68
N VAL A 521 11.84 10.20 -24.82
CA VAL A 521 11.58 9.49 -26.09
C VAL A 521 10.44 10.16 -26.82
N ARG A 522 10.63 10.38 -28.13
CA ARG A 522 9.61 10.92 -29.04
C ARG A 522 8.94 9.81 -29.85
N THR A 523 7.73 10.06 -30.31
CA THR A 523 6.93 9.06 -31.05
C THR A 523 7.57 8.67 -32.39
N ASP A 524 8.33 9.56 -33.01
CA ASP A 524 9.10 9.33 -34.24
C ASP A 524 10.38 8.49 -34.05
N GLN A 525 10.78 8.25 -32.78
CA GLN A 525 11.97 7.47 -32.42
C GLN A 525 11.60 6.04 -31.97
N THR A 526 10.32 5.65 -32.02
CA THR A 526 9.81 4.35 -31.58
C THR A 526 9.55 3.38 -32.74
N VAL A 527 10.20 3.52 -33.89
CA VAL A 527 10.12 2.59 -35.03
C VAL A 527 11.21 1.54 -34.96
#